data_f592b85b8cd7208477dd9bc246a3ce19
#
_entry.id   f592b85b8cd7208477dd9bc246a3ce19
#
_cell.length_a   1.000
_cell.length_b   1.000
_cell.length_c   1.000
_cell.angle_alpha   90.00
_cell.angle_beta   90.00
_cell.angle_gamma   90.00
#
_symmetry.space_group_name_H-M   'P 1'
#
loop_
_entity.id
_entity.type
_entity.pdbx_description
1 polymer ?
#
loop_
_entity_poly.entity_id
_entity_poly.type
_entity_poly.pdbx_seq_one_letter_code
_entity_poly.pdbx_strand_id
1 'polypeptide(L)'
;MAEKKKKKDEAPEETPEKESETEAQTEDSADTCADKATGDSEKYLRLLAEYDNFRKRSAKERENIYTDVRVDTVTKFLPVYDNLKRALETETADEAFKKGVEMTFNQLGEVFKKLGVEEIEAVGKTFDPMLHNAVMHIEDDAYGENVIVQELEKGFKLGDKVIRFSMVKVAN
;
A
#
# COMPACT_ATOMS: atom_id res chain seq x y z
N MET A 1 -17.20 -1.31 52.35
CA MET A 1 -18.15 -2.44 52.30
C MET A 1 -18.37 -2.81 50.88
N ALA A 2 -17.80 -3.90 50.52
CA ALA A 2 -18.35 -5.14 49.95
C ALA A 2 -18.66 -4.98 48.46
N GLU A 3 -18.36 -5.85 47.50
CA GLU A 3 -17.80 -7.22 47.55
C GLU A 3 -17.39 -7.61 46.13
N LYS A 4 -16.35 -8.39 46.06
CA LYS A 4 -15.83 -9.15 44.91
C LYS A 4 -16.89 -10.05 44.29
N LYS A 5 -16.88 -10.21 42.96
CA LYS A 5 -17.12 -11.53 42.36
C LYS A 5 -16.22 -11.75 41.14
N LYS A 6 -15.27 -12.66 41.35
CA LYS A 6 -14.54 -13.42 40.31
C LYS A 6 -15.53 -14.37 39.64
N LYS A 7 -15.50 -14.47 38.32
CA LYS A 7 -15.98 -15.65 37.59
C LYS A 7 -14.83 -16.20 36.78
N LYS A 8 -14.49 -17.39 37.15
CA LYS A 8 -13.53 -18.33 36.61
C LYS A 8 -14.30 -19.11 35.54
N ASP A 9 -13.88 -19.10 34.30
CA ASP A 9 -14.39 -20.01 33.30
C ASP A 9 -13.37 -21.14 33.08
N GLU A 10 -13.88 -22.32 33.40
CA GLU A 10 -13.26 -23.61 33.30
C GLU A 10 -13.29 -24.12 31.87
N ALA A 11 -12.18 -24.67 31.43
CA ALA A 11 -12.09 -25.47 30.24
C ALA A 11 -12.67 -26.87 30.49
N PRO A 12 -13.28 -27.53 29.54
CA PRO A 12 -13.54 -28.97 29.65
C PRO A 12 -12.40 -29.77 29.05
N GLU A 13 -11.83 -30.60 29.91
CA GLU A 13 -11.02 -31.79 29.65
C GLU A 13 -11.90 -32.85 29.03
N GLU A 14 -11.49 -33.44 27.94
CA GLU A 14 -11.99 -34.74 27.49
C GLU A 14 -10.85 -35.75 27.49
N THR A 15 -10.94 -36.70 28.35
CA THR A 15 -10.16 -37.91 28.36
C THR A 15 -10.92 -39.09 27.75
N PRO A 16 -10.19 -40.08 27.23
CA PRO A 16 -10.71 -41.16 26.41
C PRO A 16 -11.06 -42.40 27.24
N GLU A 17 -11.77 -43.29 26.65
CA GLU A 17 -11.68 -44.74 26.78
C GLU A 17 -12.94 -45.44 26.24
N LYS A 18 -12.80 -46.29 25.24
CA LYS A 18 -12.95 -47.73 25.47
C LYS A 18 -12.63 -48.52 24.21
N GLU A 19 -11.63 -49.34 24.39
CA GLU A 19 -11.38 -50.52 23.58
C GLU A 19 -12.57 -51.50 23.62
N SER A 20 -12.87 -52.07 22.46
CA SER A 20 -13.42 -53.43 22.40
C SER A 20 -12.91 -54.10 21.15
N GLU A 21 -12.12 -55.08 21.37
CA GLU A 21 -11.62 -56.06 20.43
C GLU A 21 -12.76 -56.78 19.72
N THR A 22 -12.62 -56.96 18.41
CA THR A 22 -13.12 -58.17 17.75
C THR A 22 -12.17 -58.48 16.59
N GLU A 23 -11.40 -59.51 16.78
CA GLU A 23 -10.63 -60.20 15.74
C GLU A 23 -11.58 -60.88 14.74
N ALA A 24 -11.29 -60.78 13.44
CA ALA A 24 -11.03 -61.86 12.51
C ALA A 24 -11.32 -61.52 11.05
N GLN A 25 -10.40 -62.00 10.22
CA GLN A 25 -10.47 -62.22 8.75
C GLN A 25 -10.03 -61.01 7.89
N THR A 26 -8.78 -60.76 7.64
CA THR A 26 -7.63 -61.41 6.92
C THR A 26 -7.85 -61.59 5.43
N GLU A 27 -6.87 -60.93 4.72
CA GLU A 27 -6.39 -61.29 3.40
C GLU A 27 -7.30 -60.94 2.22
N ASP A 28 -7.29 -59.69 1.84
CA ASP A 28 -7.27 -59.18 0.45
C ASP A 28 -7.31 -57.61 0.33
N SER A 29 -6.72 -56.91 1.28
CA SER A 29 -6.81 -55.44 1.29
C SER A 29 -5.49 -54.68 1.43
N ALA A 30 -4.36 -55.34 1.26
CA ALA A 30 -3.05 -54.70 1.46
C ALA A 30 -2.66 -53.75 0.30
N ASP A 31 -3.13 -54.03 -0.91
CA ASP A 31 -2.74 -53.23 -2.10
C ASP A 31 -3.61 -51.98 -2.27
N THR A 32 -4.85 -52.02 -1.84
CA THR A 32 -5.74 -50.84 -1.90
C THR A 32 -5.52 -49.81 -0.80
N CYS A 33 -4.89 -50.20 0.33
CA CYS A 33 -4.55 -49.26 1.41
C CYS A 33 -3.28 -48.45 1.11
N ALA A 34 -2.29 -49.04 0.40
CA ALA A 34 -1.07 -48.36 0.03
C ALA A 34 -1.33 -47.24 -1.01
N ASP A 35 -2.17 -47.50 -2.01
CA ASP A 35 -2.54 -46.50 -3.04
C ASP A 35 -3.38 -45.36 -2.48
N LYS A 36 -4.26 -45.64 -1.51
CA LYS A 36 -5.03 -44.57 -0.83
C LYS A 36 -4.15 -43.71 0.07
N ALA A 37 -3.20 -44.30 0.77
CA ALA A 37 -2.29 -43.58 1.66
C ALA A 37 -1.32 -42.68 0.88
N THR A 38 -0.84 -43.13 -0.29
CA THR A 38 0.00 -42.32 -1.18
C THR A 38 -0.80 -41.17 -1.82
N GLY A 39 -2.02 -41.44 -2.29
CA GLY A 39 -2.89 -40.42 -2.87
C GLY A 39 -3.33 -39.34 -1.86
N ASP A 40 -3.53 -39.70 -0.62
CA ASP A 40 -3.88 -38.73 0.44
C ASP A 40 -2.66 -37.92 0.90
N SER A 41 -1.46 -38.52 0.90
CA SER A 41 -0.20 -37.81 1.15
C SER A 41 0.09 -36.77 0.06
N GLU A 42 -0.12 -37.12 -1.20
CA GLU A 42 0.05 -36.18 -2.33
C GLU A 42 -0.96 -35.01 -2.25
N LYS A 43 -2.21 -35.30 -1.95
CA LYS A 43 -3.25 -34.27 -1.73
C LYS A 43 -2.88 -33.34 -0.57
N TYR A 44 -2.36 -33.91 0.52
CA TYR A 44 -1.92 -33.12 1.67
C TYR A 44 -0.74 -32.21 1.32
N LEU A 45 0.27 -32.72 0.64
CA LEU A 45 1.41 -31.92 0.19
C LEU A 45 0.98 -30.81 -0.77
N ARG A 46 0.06 -31.09 -1.66
CA ARG A 46 -0.51 -30.09 -2.57
C ARG A 46 -1.26 -29.01 -1.80
N LEU A 47 -2.12 -29.40 -0.86
CA LEU A 47 -2.88 -28.48 -0.02
C LEU A 47 -1.95 -27.61 0.83
N LEU A 48 -0.87 -28.18 1.36
CA LEU A 48 0.14 -27.44 2.11
C LEU A 48 0.82 -26.38 1.23
N ALA A 49 1.19 -26.74 -0.02
CA ALA A 49 1.77 -25.80 -0.96
C ALA A 49 0.77 -24.69 -1.35
N GLU A 50 -0.49 -25.03 -1.59
CA GLU A 50 -1.54 -24.05 -1.89
C GLU A 50 -1.78 -23.11 -0.69
N TYR A 51 -1.77 -23.64 0.55
CA TYR A 51 -1.88 -22.83 1.76
C TYR A 51 -0.72 -21.86 1.95
N ASP A 52 0.52 -22.32 1.73
CA ASP A 52 1.70 -21.46 1.80
C ASP A 52 1.67 -20.35 0.74
N ASN A 53 1.24 -20.66 -0.47
CA ASN A 53 1.05 -19.69 -1.53
C ASN A 53 -0.06 -18.68 -1.17
N PHE A 54 -1.17 -19.16 -0.64
CA PHE A 54 -2.26 -18.31 -0.14
C PHE A 54 -1.79 -17.38 0.98
N ARG A 55 -1.05 -17.90 1.96
CA ARG A 55 -0.51 -17.12 3.07
C ARG A 55 0.42 -16.00 2.60
N LYS A 56 1.34 -16.32 1.66
CA LYS A 56 2.25 -15.34 1.07
C LYS A 56 1.48 -14.25 0.30
N ARG A 57 0.48 -14.66 -0.52
CA ARG A 57 -0.37 -13.74 -1.26
C ARG A 57 -1.18 -12.85 -0.34
N SER A 58 -1.82 -13.42 0.68
CA SER A 58 -2.63 -12.67 1.65
C SER A 58 -1.80 -11.65 2.45
N ALA A 59 -0.55 -11.99 2.81
CA ALA A 59 0.35 -11.04 3.45
C ALA A 59 0.67 -9.85 2.54
N LYS A 60 0.99 -10.13 1.27
CA LYS A 60 1.26 -9.09 0.26
C LYS A 60 0.03 -8.22 -0.04
N GLU A 61 -1.16 -8.83 -0.10
CA GLU A 61 -2.42 -8.11 -0.29
C GLU A 61 -2.70 -7.13 0.86
N ARG A 62 -2.43 -7.54 2.10
CA ARG A 62 -2.56 -6.63 3.27
C ARG A 62 -1.62 -5.44 3.19
N GLU A 63 -0.36 -5.67 2.82
CA GLU A 63 0.61 -4.59 2.64
C GLU A 63 0.17 -3.61 1.53
N ASN A 64 -0.32 -4.14 0.42
CA ASN A 64 -0.87 -3.32 -0.65
C ASN A 64 -2.07 -2.49 -0.19
N ILE A 65 -3.01 -3.08 0.58
CA ILE A 65 -4.17 -2.35 1.12
C ILE A 65 -3.72 -1.16 1.99
N TYR A 66 -2.73 -1.34 2.86
CA TYR A 66 -2.20 -0.22 3.66
C TYR A 66 -1.60 0.88 2.80
N THR A 67 -0.92 0.52 1.72
CA THR A 67 -0.36 1.48 0.77
C THR A 67 -1.48 2.21 0.03
N ASP A 68 -2.50 1.49 -0.43
CA ASP A 68 -3.64 2.06 -1.14
C ASP A 68 -4.43 3.05 -0.28
N VAL A 69 -4.70 2.70 0.98
CA VAL A 69 -5.38 3.61 1.92
C VAL A 69 -4.56 4.89 2.16
N ARG A 70 -3.23 4.79 2.26
CA ARG A 70 -2.37 5.97 2.37
C ARG A 70 -2.45 6.83 1.12
N VAL A 71 -2.37 6.24 -0.06
CA VAL A 71 -2.48 6.94 -1.34
C VAL A 71 -3.81 7.68 -1.42
N ASP A 72 -4.93 7.02 -1.14
CA ASP A 72 -6.27 7.62 -1.16
C ASP A 72 -6.40 8.79 -0.17
N THR A 73 -5.80 8.62 1.02
CA THR A 73 -5.82 9.66 2.04
C THR A 73 -5.03 10.88 1.57
N VAL A 74 -3.79 10.69 1.11
CA VAL A 74 -2.93 11.77 0.63
C VAL A 74 -3.57 12.48 -0.56
N THR A 75 -4.14 11.76 -1.52
CA THR A 75 -4.84 12.33 -2.68
C THR A 75 -5.90 13.36 -2.27
N LYS A 76 -6.63 13.09 -1.18
CA LYS A 76 -7.64 14.04 -0.66
C LYS A 76 -7.05 15.28 -0.02
N PHE A 77 -5.78 15.25 0.41
CA PHE A 77 -5.08 16.41 0.96
C PHE A 77 -4.33 17.24 -0.09
N LEU A 78 -4.09 16.70 -1.29
CA LEU A 78 -3.38 17.43 -2.35
C LEU A 78 -4.04 18.76 -2.73
N PRO A 79 -5.37 18.90 -2.82
CA PRO A 79 -6.00 20.21 -3.09
C PRO A 79 -5.68 21.26 -2.03
N VAL A 80 -5.51 20.85 -0.75
CA VAL A 80 -5.13 21.76 0.33
C VAL A 80 -3.69 22.25 0.13
N TYR A 81 -2.80 21.34 -0.25
CA TYR A 81 -1.42 21.68 -0.59
C TYR A 81 -1.35 22.68 -1.75
N ASP A 82 -2.10 22.46 -2.84
CA ASP A 82 -2.13 23.32 -4.01
C ASP A 82 -2.70 24.72 -3.67
N ASN A 83 -3.73 24.77 -2.82
CA ASN A 83 -4.29 26.04 -2.36
C ASN A 83 -3.31 26.84 -1.48
N LEU A 84 -2.57 26.17 -0.60
CA LEU A 84 -1.53 26.81 0.21
C LEU A 84 -0.38 27.31 -0.67
N LYS A 85 0.05 26.53 -1.67
CA LYS A 85 1.05 26.95 -2.64
C LYS A 85 0.60 28.21 -3.40
N ARG A 86 -0.63 28.20 -3.91
CA ARG A 86 -1.22 29.35 -4.61
C ARG A 86 -1.32 30.58 -3.72
N ALA A 87 -1.64 30.41 -2.43
CA ALA A 87 -1.68 31.52 -1.48
C ALA A 87 -0.29 32.13 -1.24
N LEU A 88 0.78 31.32 -1.28
CA LEU A 88 2.16 31.82 -1.18
C LEU A 88 2.63 32.57 -2.44
N GLU A 89 2.13 32.19 -3.62
CA GLU A 89 2.41 32.83 -4.91
C GLU A 89 1.68 34.18 -5.06
N THR A 90 0.60 34.39 -4.27
CA THR A 90 -0.15 35.65 -4.31
C THR A 90 0.60 36.75 -3.57
N GLU A 91 0.74 37.90 -4.22
CA GLU A 91 1.35 39.10 -3.61
C GLU A 91 0.43 39.61 -2.48
N THR A 92 0.90 39.59 -1.27
CA THR A 92 0.20 40.09 -0.08
C THR A 92 1.05 41.18 0.57
N ALA A 93 0.42 42.27 0.98
CA ALA A 93 1.09 43.37 1.68
C ALA A 93 1.43 43.01 3.16
N ASP A 94 0.85 41.95 3.69
CA ASP A 94 1.06 41.49 5.07
C ASP A 94 2.10 40.37 5.11
N GLU A 95 3.34 40.73 5.43
CA GLU A 95 4.44 39.76 5.58
C GLU A 95 4.25 38.78 6.73
N ALA A 96 3.55 39.19 7.81
CA ALA A 96 3.29 38.32 8.94
C ALA A 96 2.31 37.21 8.56
N PHE A 97 1.29 37.53 7.79
CA PHE A 97 0.37 36.53 7.22
C PHE A 97 1.08 35.57 6.27
N LYS A 98 1.89 36.09 5.36
CA LYS A 98 2.68 35.26 4.41
C LYS A 98 3.57 34.27 5.15
N LYS A 99 4.29 34.70 6.17
CA LYS A 99 5.14 33.85 6.99
C LYS A 99 4.33 32.76 7.73
N GLY A 100 3.13 33.10 8.22
CA GLY A 100 2.23 32.10 8.85
C GLY A 100 1.79 31.00 7.87
N VAL A 101 1.44 31.37 6.63
CA VAL A 101 1.08 30.42 5.59
C VAL A 101 2.28 29.56 5.19
N GLU A 102 3.47 30.14 5.07
CA GLU A 102 4.72 29.43 4.77
C GLU A 102 5.05 28.38 5.83
N MET A 103 4.93 28.74 7.11
CA MET A 103 5.14 27.80 8.20
C MET A 103 4.15 26.63 8.13
N THR A 104 2.88 26.89 7.83
CA THR A 104 1.86 25.84 7.67
C THR A 104 2.13 24.95 6.47
N PHE A 105 2.56 25.52 5.36
CA PHE A 105 2.95 24.80 4.16
C PHE A 105 4.15 23.86 4.42
N ASN A 106 5.19 24.38 5.08
CA ASN A 106 6.36 23.60 5.45
C ASN A 106 6.01 22.46 6.40
N GLN A 107 5.14 22.70 7.37
CA GLN A 107 4.64 21.68 8.29
C GLN A 107 3.86 20.57 7.56
N LEU A 108 3.02 20.93 6.57
CA LEU A 108 2.33 19.95 5.75
C LEU A 108 3.32 19.11 4.92
N GLY A 109 4.36 19.74 4.36
CA GLY A 109 5.43 19.04 3.65
C GLY A 109 6.20 18.05 4.54
N GLU A 110 6.47 18.41 5.80
CA GLU A 110 7.06 17.48 6.78
C GLU A 110 6.15 16.29 7.08
N VAL A 111 4.84 16.50 7.17
CA VAL A 111 3.87 15.40 7.36
C VAL A 111 3.89 14.47 6.16
N PHE A 112 3.93 14.98 4.94
CA PHE A 112 4.04 14.16 3.74
C PHE A 112 5.32 13.33 3.72
N LYS A 113 6.46 13.93 4.06
CA LYS A 113 7.74 13.21 4.19
C LYS A 113 7.67 12.09 5.25
N LYS A 114 7.04 12.33 6.40
CA LYS A 114 6.86 11.31 7.45
C LYS A 114 5.95 10.17 7.00
N LEU A 115 5.00 10.42 6.11
CA LEU A 115 4.15 9.41 5.48
C LEU A 115 4.87 8.63 4.37
N GLY A 116 6.10 9.04 4.01
CA GLY A 116 6.88 8.44 2.92
C GLY A 116 6.47 8.95 1.53
N VAL A 117 5.76 10.07 1.48
CA VAL A 117 5.37 10.73 0.23
C VAL A 117 6.50 11.62 -0.25
N GLU A 118 6.93 11.42 -1.49
CA GLU A 118 7.97 12.18 -2.15
C GLU A 118 7.39 13.01 -3.29
N GLU A 119 7.93 14.21 -3.45
CA GLU A 119 7.61 15.08 -4.57
C GLU A 119 8.36 14.61 -5.83
N ILE A 120 7.67 14.60 -6.97
CA ILE A 120 8.27 14.27 -8.26
C ILE A 120 8.90 15.56 -8.80
N GLU A 121 10.21 15.61 -8.87
CA GLU A 121 10.92 16.73 -9.50
C GLU A 121 10.79 16.63 -11.02
N ALA A 122 10.11 17.58 -11.62
CA ALA A 122 9.84 17.57 -13.06
C ALA A 122 10.65 18.61 -13.84
N VAL A 123 10.82 19.81 -13.32
CA VAL A 123 11.43 20.93 -14.06
C VAL A 123 12.87 20.63 -14.48
N GLY A 124 13.17 20.84 -15.76
CA GLY A 124 14.50 20.60 -16.35
C GLY A 124 14.84 19.14 -16.61
N LYS A 125 13.93 18.19 -16.32
CA LYS A 125 14.10 16.77 -16.65
C LYS A 125 13.41 16.42 -17.97
N THR A 126 13.80 15.29 -18.55
CA THR A 126 13.14 14.72 -19.73
C THR A 126 11.75 14.23 -19.32
N PHE A 127 10.79 14.41 -20.19
CA PHE A 127 9.42 13.93 -19.98
C PHE A 127 9.37 12.40 -19.87
N ASP A 128 8.73 11.92 -18.82
CA ASP A 128 8.47 10.50 -18.58
C ASP A 128 6.95 10.28 -18.42
N PRO A 129 6.30 9.55 -19.31
CA PRO A 129 4.86 9.27 -19.23
C PRO A 129 4.43 8.54 -17.97
N MET A 130 5.35 7.85 -17.26
CA MET A 130 5.05 7.13 -16.03
C MET A 130 4.95 8.07 -14.80
N LEU A 131 5.50 9.28 -14.88
CA LEU A 131 5.57 10.23 -13.77
C LEU A 131 4.91 11.57 -14.08
N HIS A 132 4.86 11.94 -15.36
CA HIS A 132 4.45 13.26 -15.80
C HIS A 132 3.24 13.19 -16.74
N ASN A 133 2.41 14.22 -16.68
CA ASN A 133 1.28 14.44 -17.60
C ASN A 133 1.51 15.77 -18.33
N ALA A 134 1.80 15.71 -19.63
CA ALA A 134 1.98 16.88 -20.46
C ALA A 134 0.61 17.50 -20.82
N VAL A 135 0.34 18.69 -20.31
CA VAL A 135 -0.90 19.44 -20.57
C VAL A 135 -0.70 20.48 -21.66
N MET A 136 0.49 21.01 -21.75
CA MET A 136 0.87 22.05 -22.71
C MET A 136 2.18 21.69 -23.40
N HIS A 137 2.26 22.05 -24.66
CA HIS A 137 3.46 21.95 -25.49
C HIS A 137 3.86 23.33 -25.99
N ILE A 138 5.16 23.62 -26.03
CA ILE A 138 5.71 24.84 -26.62
C ILE A 138 6.86 24.50 -27.57
N GLU A 139 6.98 25.25 -28.63
CA GLU A 139 8.14 25.23 -29.50
C GLU A 139 9.10 26.32 -28.99
N ASP A 140 10.25 25.94 -28.45
CA ASP A 140 11.26 26.88 -27.93
C ASP A 140 12.65 26.32 -28.16
N ASP A 141 13.39 26.93 -29.06
CA ASP A 141 14.76 26.53 -29.45
C ASP A 141 15.77 26.58 -28.28
N ALA A 142 15.42 27.23 -27.16
CA ALA A 142 16.28 27.31 -25.98
C ALA A 142 16.32 26.00 -25.16
N TYR A 143 15.36 25.12 -25.39
CA TYR A 143 15.25 23.83 -24.67
C TYR A 143 15.43 22.67 -25.65
N GLY A 144 15.96 21.55 -25.12
CA GLY A 144 16.06 20.30 -25.87
C GLY A 144 14.72 19.65 -26.12
N GLU A 145 14.70 18.62 -26.96
CA GLU A 145 13.51 17.82 -27.25
C GLU A 145 12.97 17.14 -25.98
N ASN A 146 11.66 17.21 -25.78
CA ASN A 146 10.95 16.57 -24.65
C ASN A 146 11.43 17.01 -23.25
N VAL A 147 11.96 18.23 -23.09
CA VAL A 147 12.35 18.80 -21.81
C VAL A 147 11.17 19.49 -21.14
N ILE A 148 11.01 19.26 -19.85
CA ILE A 148 9.98 19.91 -19.02
C ILE A 148 10.43 21.32 -18.67
N VAL A 149 9.72 22.31 -19.20
CA VAL A 149 10.03 23.75 -19.00
C VAL A 149 9.41 24.27 -17.72
N GLN A 150 8.19 23.86 -17.43
CA GLN A 150 7.43 24.35 -16.29
C GLN A 150 6.55 23.26 -15.70
N GLU A 151 6.44 23.26 -14.39
CA GLU A 151 5.52 22.43 -13.64
C GLU A 151 4.33 23.29 -13.20
N LEU A 152 3.12 22.93 -13.66
CA LEU A 152 1.87 23.61 -13.32
C LEU A 152 1.31 23.10 -12.00
N GLU A 153 1.31 21.77 -11.83
CA GLU A 153 0.93 21.12 -10.58
C GLU A 153 1.97 20.09 -10.19
N LYS A 154 2.34 20.07 -8.91
CA LYS A 154 3.33 19.14 -8.38
C LYS A 154 2.81 17.73 -8.33
N GLY A 155 3.60 16.79 -8.84
CA GLY A 155 3.37 15.36 -8.71
C GLY A 155 3.89 14.79 -7.39
N PHE A 156 3.27 13.70 -6.97
CA PHE A 156 3.64 13.01 -5.73
C PHE A 156 3.65 11.50 -5.93
N LYS A 157 4.59 10.82 -5.28
CA LYS A 157 4.71 9.36 -5.27
C LYS A 157 4.89 8.83 -3.86
N LEU A 158 4.49 7.58 -3.62
CA LEU A 158 4.70 6.84 -2.39
C LEU A 158 5.50 5.57 -2.71
N GLY A 159 6.81 5.60 -2.50
CA GLY A 159 7.71 4.57 -3.00
C GLY A 159 7.61 4.44 -4.52
N ASP A 160 7.23 3.27 -5.02
CA ASP A 160 7.06 3.01 -6.46
C ASP A 160 5.67 3.40 -7.00
N LYS A 161 4.72 3.74 -6.13
CA LYS A 161 3.35 4.05 -6.53
C LYS A 161 3.17 5.55 -6.72
N VAL A 162 2.76 5.97 -7.92
CA VAL A 162 2.41 7.37 -8.21
C VAL A 162 1.04 7.67 -7.61
N ILE A 163 0.98 8.72 -6.77
CA ILE A 163 -0.26 9.25 -6.17
C ILE A 163 -0.93 10.20 -7.16
N ARG A 164 -0.13 11.13 -7.72
CA ARG A 164 -0.56 12.11 -8.71
C ARG A 164 0.60 12.42 -9.65
N PHE A 165 0.35 12.39 -10.95
CA PHE A 165 1.32 12.79 -11.96
C PHE A 165 1.59 14.31 -11.88
N SER A 166 2.84 14.74 -12.11
CA SER A 166 3.14 16.16 -12.27
C SER A 166 2.51 16.68 -13.56
N MET A 167 1.70 17.73 -13.48
CA MET A 167 1.19 18.42 -14.67
C MET A 167 2.25 19.37 -15.19
N VAL A 168 2.74 19.10 -16.39
CA VAL A 168 3.91 19.78 -16.93
C VAL A 168 3.66 20.40 -18.30
N LYS A 169 4.49 21.41 -18.60
CA LYS A 169 4.62 22.01 -19.91
C LYS A 169 5.94 21.55 -20.51
N VAL A 170 5.88 20.94 -21.68
CA VAL A 170 7.01 20.29 -22.37
C VAL A 170 7.41 21.14 -23.57
N ALA A 171 8.72 21.24 -23.84
CA ALA A 171 9.29 21.86 -25.04
C ALA A 171 9.57 20.79 -26.11
N ASN A 172 9.37 21.16 -27.37
CA ASN A 172 9.71 20.45 -28.63
C ASN A 172 9.31 18.98 -28.67
#